data_160de77cdb632d4f57004550965a0c3a
#
_entry.id   160de77cdb632d4f57004550965a0c3a
#
_cell.length_a   1.000
_cell.length_b   1.000
_cell.length_c   1.000
_cell.angle_alpha   90.00
_cell.angle_beta   90.00
_cell.angle_gamma   90.00
#
_symmetry.space_group_name_H-M   'P 1'
#
loop_
_entity.id
_entity.type
_entity.pdbx_description
1 polymer ?
#
loop_
_entity_poly.entity_id
_entity_poly.type
_entity_poly.pdbx_seq_one_letter_code
_entity_poly.pdbx_strand_id
1 'polypeptide(L)'
;MKEYRRSIPWMDDDASGFGDSYGNYETQVIAGNTFDYPAVHGAAILKAGYSFVSCSNESLSPVGKGEKNIPVDMREYRYVDLILGKQCQTKMGRGGVKPLEFKTFSKPMQEAIVAYCKQGGNIFVSGAFVGTDLWDNRLATADEADKKFAMEVLKYKWRVGQAATMGKVKSVASPFPALSGNYTYHNELNADSYVVESPDAIEPATKDAHTVMRYSENNLSAGVAYQGDYKTFVLGFPFESIRTDSEREALMNAVLTFFNDNK
;
A
#
# COMPACT_ATOMS: atom_id res chain seq x y z
N MET A 1 -2.26 10.68 22.91
CA MET A 1 -3.68 10.57 22.56
C MET A 1 -4.29 11.82 21.89
N LYS A 2 -4.01 13.04 22.35
CA LYS A 2 -4.55 14.27 21.71
C LYS A 2 -4.02 14.55 20.31
N GLU A 3 -2.84 14.08 19.98
CA GLU A 3 -2.21 14.31 18.68
C GLU A 3 -2.77 13.41 17.59
N TYR A 4 -3.19 12.21 17.92
CA TYR A 4 -3.82 11.28 16.98
C TYR A 4 -5.14 11.78 16.39
N ARG A 5 -5.87 12.58 17.13
CA ARG A 5 -7.13 13.18 16.67
C ARG A 5 -6.96 14.12 15.49
N ARG A 6 -5.75 14.63 15.25
CA ARG A 6 -5.47 15.59 14.18
C ARG A 6 -4.87 14.96 12.94
N SER A 7 -4.37 13.75 13.06
CA SER A 7 -3.52 13.16 12.03
C SER A 7 -4.23 12.18 11.09
N ILE A 8 -5.53 11.89 11.30
CA ILE A 8 -6.20 10.88 10.48
C ILE A 8 -7.60 11.31 10.03
N PRO A 9 -7.69 12.44 9.36
CA PRO A 9 -8.94 12.87 8.73
C PRO A 9 -9.40 11.95 7.59
N TRP A 10 -8.53 11.13 7.05
CA TRP A 10 -8.82 10.21 5.95
C TRP A 10 -9.51 8.90 6.38
N MET A 11 -9.68 8.67 7.66
CA MET A 11 -10.48 7.55 8.17
C MET A 11 -11.95 7.91 8.32
N ASP A 12 -12.32 9.12 7.93
CA ASP A 12 -13.70 9.49 7.84
C ASP A 12 -14.38 8.70 6.73
N ASP A 13 -15.36 7.92 7.11
CA ASP A 13 -16.19 7.18 6.18
C ASP A 13 -17.34 8.08 5.71
N ASP A 14 -17.16 8.72 4.58
CA ASP A 14 -18.22 9.49 3.91
C ASP A 14 -19.49 8.67 3.66
N ALA A 15 -19.39 7.33 3.63
CA ALA A 15 -20.55 6.46 3.48
C ALA A 15 -21.50 6.52 4.68
N SER A 16 -21.01 6.93 5.85
CA SER A 16 -21.85 7.15 7.02
C SER A 16 -22.72 8.40 6.92
N GLY A 17 -22.37 9.34 6.05
CA GLY A 17 -23.04 10.63 5.90
C GLY A 17 -22.86 11.59 7.08
N PHE A 18 -22.02 11.24 8.05
CA PHE A 18 -21.76 12.05 9.25
C PHE A 18 -20.46 12.85 9.18
N GLY A 19 -19.68 12.67 8.14
CA GLY A 19 -18.47 13.45 7.86
C GLY A 19 -17.40 13.34 8.92
N ASP A 20 -16.53 14.31 8.89
CA ASP A 20 -15.28 14.41 9.67
C ASP A 20 -15.43 14.18 11.17
N SER A 21 -16.62 14.35 11.73
CA SER A 21 -16.84 14.31 13.18
C SER A 21 -16.73 12.91 13.77
N TYR A 22 -17.04 11.88 12.99
CA TYR A 22 -17.06 10.49 13.45
C TYR A 22 -15.81 9.71 13.04
N GLY A 23 -15.26 9.94 11.88
CA GLY A 23 -14.01 9.32 11.46
C GLY A 23 -12.85 9.56 12.43
N ASN A 24 -12.83 10.73 13.05
CA ASN A 24 -11.88 11.04 14.10
C ASN A 24 -12.04 10.20 15.39
N TYR A 25 -13.20 9.61 15.61
CA TYR A 25 -13.45 8.77 16.76
C TYR A 25 -13.14 7.30 16.49
N GLU A 26 -13.33 6.81 15.29
CA GLU A 26 -13.05 5.43 14.91
C GLU A 26 -11.59 5.07 15.12
N THR A 27 -10.69 5.99 14.83
CA THR A 27 -9.25 5.79 15.04
C THR A 27 -8.81 5.65 16.49
N GLN A 28 -9.64 6.05 17.44
CA GLN A 28 -9.33 6.00 18.86
C GLN A 28 -9.74 4.68 19.52
N VAL A 29 -10.55 3.89 18.84
CA VAL A 29 -11.10 2.65 19.36
C VAL A 29 -10.08 1.52 19.32
N ILE A 30 -9.05 1.63 18.49
CA ILE A 30 -8.01 0.60 18.36
C ILE A 30 -6.90 0.88 19.37
N ALA A 31 -6.95 0.22 20.50
CA ALA A 31 -5.89 0.29 21.52
C ALA A 31 -4.58 -0.26 20.91
N GLY A 32 -3.48 0.44 21.16
CA GLY A 32 -2.14 0.04 20.69
C GLY A 32 -1.82 0.43 19.26
N ASN A 33 -2.77 0.89 18.46
CA ASN A 33 -2.49 1.40 17.12
C ASN A 33 -1.81 2.77 17.20
N THR A 34 -0.52 2.80 16.98
CA THR A 34 0.29 4.02 17.05
C THR A 34 0.38 4.75 15.71
N PHE A 35 -0.10 4.14 14.63
CA PHE A 35 0.07 4.60 13.24
C PHE A 35 1.53 4.81 12.83
N ASP A 36 2.44 4.16 13.53
CA ASP A 36 3.88 4.23 13.28
C ASP A 36 4.32 3.15 12.28
N TYR A 37 3.65 3.09 11.16
CA TYR A 37 3.93 2.10 10.12
C TYR A 37 5.34 2.22 9.51
N PRO A 38 5.92 3.44 9.34
CA PRO A 38 7.32 3.55 8.94
C PRO A 38 8.29 2.86 9.90
N ALA A 39 8.01 2.80 11.21
CA ALA A 39 8.83 2.05 12.16
C ALA A 39 8.70 0.55 11.96
N VAL A 40 7.49 0.04 11.71
CA VAL A 40 7.24 -1.39 11.45
C VAL A 40 7.97 -1.86 10.19
N HIS A 41 7.83 -1.14 9.08
CA HIS A 41 8.54 -1.41 7.84
C HIS A 41 10.05 -1.24 8.01
N GLY A 42 10.46 -0.14 8.64
CA GLY A 42 11.85 0.19 8.89
C GLY A 42 12.58 -0.84 9.73
N ALA A 43 11.93 -1.42 10.74
CA ALA A 43 12.52 -2.50 11.53
C ALA A 43 12.86 -3.71 10.66
N ALA A 44 11.96 -4.12 9.78
CA ALA A 44 12.18 -5.22 8.84
C ALA A 44 13.26 -4.89 7.79
N ILE A 45 13.31 -3.65 7.30
CA ILE A 45 14.36 -3.16 6.38
C ILE A 45 15.74 -3.19 7.04
N LEU A 46 15.84 -2.67 8.27
CA LEU A 46 17.10 -2.70 9.03
C LEU A 46 17.56 -4.12 9.31
N LYS A 47 16.64 -5.02 9.64
CA LYS A 47 16.95 -6.43 9.85
C LYS A 47 17.48 -7.13 8.60
N ALA A 48 17.01 -6.72 7.44
CA ALA A 48 17.52 -7.17 6.14
C ALA A 48 18.88 -6.54 5.76
N GLY A 49 19.44 -5.67 6.60
CA GLY A 49 20.76 -5.07 6.41
C GLY A 49 20.78 -3.79 5.58
N TYR A 50 19.63 -3.12 5.42
CA TYR A 50 19.50 -1.86 4.70
C TYR A 50 19.20 -0.70 5.64
N SER A 51 19.65 0.50 5.29
CA SER A 51 19.20 1.75 5.90
C SER A 51 18.04 2.36 5.12
N PHE A 52 17.26 3.21 5.76
CA PHE A 52 16.14 3.88 5.13
C PHE A 52 15.98 5.32 5.62
N VAL A 53 15.26 6.10 4.84
CA VAL A 53 14.64 7.36 5.26
C VAL A 53 13.14 7.25 4.99
N SER A 54 12.33 7.96 5.75
CA SER A 54 10.89 8.01 5.55
C SER A 54 10.44 9.44 5.25
N CYS A 55 9.41 9.57 4.45
CA CYS A 55 8.75 10.85 4.18
C CYS A 55 7.24 10.63 4.02
N SER A 56 6.48 11.72 4.16
CA SER A 56 5.05 11.69 3.87
C SER A 56 4.79 11.81 2.36
N ASN A 57 3.56 11.48 1.96
CA ASN A 57 3.09 11.64 0.59
C ASN A 57 3.22 13.09 0.09
N GLU A 58 2.98 14.07 0.95
CA GLU A 58 3.09 15.50 0.63
C GLU A 58 4.52 15.89 0.25
N SER A 59 5.52 15.22 0.82
CA SER A 59 6.93 15.46 0.48
C SER A 59 7.32 14.91 -0.89
N LEU A 60 6.63 13.86 -1.36
CA LEU A 60 6.83 13.32 -2.71
C LEU A 60 6.12 14.15 -3.78
N SER A 61 5.02 14.78 -3.41
CA SER A 61 4.10 15.44 -4.32
C SER A 61 3.58 16.71 -3.69
N PRO A 62 4.38 17.77 -3.60
CA PRO A 62 3.94 19.01 -2.97
C PRO A 62 2.68 19.53 -3.65
N VAL A 63 1.57 19.49 -2.94
CA VAL A 63 0.29 20.05 -3.34
C VAL A 63 0.24 21.47 -2.82
N GLY A 64 0.55 22.44 -3.68
CA GLY A 64 0.38 23.87 -3.36
C GLY A 64 1.62 24.72 -3.61
N LYS A 65 1.42 25.84 -4.28
CA LYS A 65 2.45 26.86 -4.42
C LYS A 65 2.62 27.57 -3.10
N GLY A 66 3.73 27.32 -2.41
CA GLY A 66 4.10 28.08 -1.21
C GLY A 66 4.57 27.26 -0.01
N GLU A 67 4.46 25.95 -0.04
CA GLU A 67 5.04 25.14 1.03
C GLU A 67 6.55 24.97 0.82
N LYS A 68 7.29 25.28 1.88
CA LYS A 68 8.76 25.17 1.92
C LYS A 68 9.24 23.71 2.07
N ASN A 69 8.43 22.74 1.73
CA ASN A 69 8.82 21.34 1.79
C ASN A 69 9.77 21.06 0.62
N ILE A 70 10.98 20.68 0.92
CA ILE A 70 11.93 20.19 -0.06
C ILE A 70 11.36 18.85 -0.55
N PRO A 71 10.99 18.75 -1.83
CA PRO A 71 10.43 17.51 -2.35
C PRO A 71 11.49 16.40 -2.26
N VAL A 72 11.08 15.24 -1.79
CA VAL A 72 11.91 14.03 -1.84
C VAL A 72 11.83 13.47 -3.25
N ASP A 73 12.96 13.32 -3.90
CA ASP A 73 13.04 12.69 -5.21
C ASP A 73 13.28 11.19 -5.03
N MET A 74 12.31 10.36 -5.40
CA MET A 74 12.43 8.90 -5.36
C MET A 74 13.64 8.39 -6.13
N ARG A 75 14.08 9.11 -7.18
CA ARG A 75 15.18 8.73 -8.07
C ARG A 75 16.55 8.73 -7.37
N GLU A 76 16.65 9.34 -6.20
CA GLU A 76 17.87 9.32 -5.37
C GLU A 76 18.00 8.03 -4.55
N TYR A 77 16.95 7.19 -4.53
CA TYR A 77 16.89 5.98 -3.72
C TYR A 77 16.91 4.73 -4.58
N ARG A 78 17.64 3.73 -4.11
CA ARG A 78 17.78 2.45 -4.81
C ARG A 78 16.47 1.65 -4.83
N TYR A 79 15.73 1.68 -3.73
CA TYR A 79 14.45 1.02 -3.55
C TYR A 79 13.47 1.97 -2.89
N VAL A 80 12.20 1.82 -3.23
CA VAL A 80 11.10 2.55 -2.59
C VAL A 80 10.14 1.54 -1.97
N ASP A 81 9.76 1.77 -0.74
CA ASP A 81 8.71 1.05 -0.02
C ASP A 81 7.54 2.01 0.18
N LEU A 82 6.43 1.76 -0.51
CA LEU A 82 5.23 2.60 -0.51
C LEU A 82 4.18 2.00 0.41
N ILE A 83 3.98 2.63 1.55
CA ILE A 83 3.04 2.23 2.60
C ILE A 83 1.70 2.90 2.33
N LEU A 84 0.70 2.14 1.92
CA LEU A 84 -0.63 2.67 1.60
C LEU A 84 -1.69 2.30 2.65
N GLY A 85 -1.41 1.32 3.51
CA GLY A 85 -2.32 0.93 4.58
C GLY A 85 -3.71 0.60 4.09
N LYS A 86 -4.70 1.25 4.68
CA LYS A 86 -6.12 1.21 4.27
C LYS A 86 -6.56 2.49 3.56
N GLN A 87 -5.63 3.25 2.98
CA GLN A 87 -5.98 4.44 2.24
C GLN A 87 -6.84 4.07 1.03
N CYS A 88 -8.02 4.67 0.96
CA CYS A 88 -8.89 4.67 -0.22
C CYS A 88 -9.40 6.09 -0.46
N GLN A 89 -10.14 6.29 -1.52
CA GLN A 89 -10.67 7.61 -1.82
C GLN A 89 -11.55 8.12 -0.66
N THR A 90 -11.12 9.20 -0.06
CA THR A 90 -11.83 9.90 1.01
C THR A 90 -11.98 11.37 0.62
N LYS A 91 -13.18 11.91 0.77
CA LYS A 91 -13.49 13.32 0.52
C LYS A 91 -13.82 13.99 1.84
N MET A 92 -13.09 15.03 2.16
CA MET A 92 -13.30 15.82 3.37
C MET A 92 -13.66 17.25 2.99
N GLY A 93 -14.73 17.77 3.55
CA GLY A 93 -15.13 19.15 3.37
C GLY A 93 -16.56 19.37 3.78
N ARG A 94 -16.85 20.58 4.27
CA ARG A 94 -18.22 21.03 4.55
C ARG A 94 -18.86 21.54 3.28
N GLY A 95 -20.17 21.38 3.15
CA GLY A 95 -20.93 21.83 1.99
C GLY A 95 -20.57 23.26 1.58
N GLY A 96 -20.33 23.48 0.29
CA GLY A 96 -19.93 24.77 -0.29
C GLY A 96 -18.43 25.04 -0.39
N VAL A 97 -17.58 24.21 0.20
CA VAL A 97 -16.12 24.27 0.03
C VAL A 97 -15.68 23.10 -0.84
N LYS A 98 -14.72 23.32 -1.74
CA LYS A 98 -14.14 22.22 -2.53
C LYS A 98 -13.52 21.21 -1.57
N PRO A 99 -14.01 19.97 -1.53
CA PRO A 99 -13.52 18.99 -0.59
C PRO A 99 -12.04 18.66 -0.87
N LEU A 100 -11.27 18.40 0.19
CA LEU A 100 -10.00 17.70 0.07
C LEU A 100 -10.30 16.28 -0.34
N GLU A 101 -9.56 15.76 -1.29
CA GLU A 101 -9.70 14.41 -1.78
C GLU A 101 -8.38 13.66 -1.58
N PHE A 102 -8.44 12.59 -0.83
CA PHE A 102 -7.34 11.65 -0.65
C PHE A 102 -7.61 10.43 -1.52
N LYS A 103 -6.58 9.89 -2.15
CA LYS A 103 -6.62 8.66 -2.95
C LYS A 103 -5.47 7.75 -2.55
N THR A 104 -5.64 6.46 -2.78
CA THR A 104 -4.54 5.49 -2.64
C THR A 104 -3.34 5.91 -3.51
N PHE A 105 -3.60 6.27 -4.77
CA PHE A 105 -2.60 6.80 -5.67
C PHE A 105 -3.06 8.14 -6.24
N SER A 106 -2.65 9.24 -5.63
CA SER A 106 -2.89 10.58 -6.20
C SER A 106 -2.17 10.74 -7.54
N LYS A 107 -2.67 11.61 -8.42
CA LYS A 107 -2.03 11.84 -9.73
C LYS A 107 -0.55 12.24 -9.62
N PRO A 108 -0.16 13.17 -8.72
CA PRO A 108 1.26 13.48 -8.53
C PRO A 108 2.10 12.28 -8.06
N MET A 109 1.55 11.41 -7.21
CA MET A 109 2.23 10.18 -6.79
C MET A 109 2.40 9.22 -7.98
N GLN A 110 1.37 9.04 -8.80
CA GLN A 110 1.46 8.23 -10.02
C GLN A 110 2.57 8.76 -10.95
N GLU A 111 2.66 10.07 -11.16
CA GLU A 111 3.70 10.70 -11.98
C GLU A 111 5.10 10.46 -11.42
N ALA A 112 5.27 10.57 -10.10
CA ALA A 112 6.55 10.29 -9.43
C ALA A 112 6.97 8.82 -9.58
N ILE A 113 6.04 7.88 -9.39
CA ILE A 113 6.28 6.43 -9.57
C ILE A 113 6.64 6.13 -11.04
N VAL A 114 5.92 6.71 -12.00
CA VAL A 114 6.23 6.55 -13.43
C VAL A 114 7.65 7.02 -13.75
N ALA A 115 8.04 8.18 -13.25
CA ALA A 115 9.37 8.72 -13.46
C ALA A 115 10.46 7.84 -12.81
N TYR A 116 10.20 7.33 -11.63
CA TYR A 116 11.09 6.44 -10.90
C TYR A 116 11.29 5.09 -11.61
N CYS A 117 10.21 4.44 -12.01
CA CYS A 117 10.25 3.16 -12.71
C CYS A 117 10.93 3.27 -14.08
N LYS A 118 10.71 4.37 -14.81
CA LYS A 118 11.37 4.63 -16.10
C LYS A 118 12.91 4.71 -16.01
N GLN A 119 13.46 4.96 -14.84
CA GLN A 119 14.90 5.00 -14.59
C GLN A 119 15.44 3.70 -13.99
N GLY A 120 14.62 2.63 -13.97
CA GLY A 120 15.01 1.34 -13.42
C GLY A 120 14.83 1.24 -11.91
N GLY A 121 14.08 2.13 -11.29
CA GLY A 121 13.80 2.10 -9.85
C GLY A 121 12.89 0.94 -9.45
N ASN A 122 13.20 0.27 -8.34
CA ASN A 122 12.44 -0.88 -7.86
C ASN A 122 11.51 -0.47 -6.70
N ILE A 123 10.24 -0.87 -6.78
CA ILE A 123 9.22 -0.42 -5.84
C ILE A 123 8.46 -1.59 -5.20
N PHE A 124 8.39 -1.58 -3.88
CA PHE A 124 7.47 -2.37 -3.07
C PHE A 124 6.23 -1.53 -2.74
N VAL A 125 5.06 -2.10 -2.91
CA VAL A 125 3.77 -1.43 -2.63
C VAL A 125 2.92 -2.38 -1.80
N SER A 126 2.37 -1.89 -0.69
CA SER A 126 1.44 -2.67 0.13
C SER A 126 0.25 -1.82 0.60
N GLY A 127 -0.95 -2.40 0.51
CA GLY A 127 -2.18 -1.73 0.93
C GLY A 127 -3.43 -2.53 0.61
N ALA A 128 -4.51 -2.27 1.35
CA ALA A 128 -5.78 -3.00 1.19
C ALA A 128 -6.56 -2.58 -0.07
N PHE A 129 -6.38 -1.34 -0.55
CA PHE A 129 -7.18 -0.78 -1.65
C PHE A 129 -6.33 -0.40 -2.87
N VAL A 130 -5.23 -1.11 -3.09
CA VAL A 130 -4.32 -0.85 -4.22
C VAL A 130 -5.00 -0.97 -5.58
N GLY A 131 -6.02 -1.83 -5.69
CA GLY A 131 -6.80 -2.01 -6.91
C GLY A 131 -8.18 -1.39 -6.81
N THR A 132 -8.89 -1.56 -5.71
CA THR A 132 -10.25 -1.06 -5.51
C THR A 132 -10.33 0.44 -5.83
N ASP A 133 -9.39 1.24 -5.34
CA ASP A 133 -9.38 2.70 -5.54
C ASP A 133 -9.11 3.12 -7.00
N LEU A 134 -8.61 2.23 -7.83
CA LEU A 134 -8.32 2.48 -9.25
C LEU A 134 -9.36 1.88 -10.21
N TRP A 135 -10.24 1.00 -9.74
CA TRP A 135 -11.22 0.30 -10.57
C TRP A 135 -12.67 0.44 -10.11
N ASP A 136 -12.93 0.44 -8.80
CA ASP A 136 -14.30 0.41 -8.28
C ASP A 136 -14.90 1.81 -8.15
N ASN A 137 -15.64 2.21 -9.17
CA ASN A 137 -16.32 3.52 -9.20
C ASN A 137 -17.42 3.70 -8.14
N ARG A 138 -17.76 2.67 -7.39
CA ARG A 138 -18.69 2.78 -6.25
C ARG A 138 -17.99 3.39 -5.04
N LEU A 139 -16.69 3.15 -4.90
CA LEU A 139 -15.88 3.64 -3.80
C LEU A 139 -14.97 4.80 -4.21
N ALA A 140 -14.56 4.85 -5.48
CA ALA A 140 -13.59 5.81 -5.98
C ALA A 140 -13.97 6.41 -7.31
N THR A 141 -13.48 7.62 -7.61
CA THR A 141 -13.56 8.22 -8.93
C THR A 141 -12.38 7.74 -9.78
N ALA A 142 -12.42 6.48 -10.19
CA ALA A 142 -11.41 5.89 -11.04
C ALA A 142 -11.62 6.30 -12.51
N ASP A 143 -10.53 6.52 -13.22
CA ASP A 143 -10.52 6.75 -14.66
C ASP A 143 -9.64 5.71 -15.39
N GLU A 144 -9.69 5.71 -16.71
CA GLU A 144 -8.89 4.77 -17.52
C GLU A 144 -7.38 5.00 -17.38
N ALA A 145 -6.94 6.22 -17.03
CA ALA A 145 -5.53 6.52 -16.77
C ALA A 145 -5.08 5.88 -15.45
N ASP A 146 -5.93 5.80 -14.43
CA ASP A 146 -5.65 5.11 -13.18
C ASP A 146 -5.42 3.62 -13.42
N LYS A 147 -6.31 2.96 -14.17
CA LYS A 147 -6.17 1.54 -14.53
C LYS A 147 -4.91 1.30 -15.37
N LYS A 148 -4.66 2.18 -16.32
CA LYS A 148 -3.48 2.11 -17.18
C LYS A 148 -2.19 2.25 -16.37
N PHE A 149 -2.14 3.16 -15.40
CA PHE A 149 -1.02 3.29 -14.47
C PHE A 149 -0.73 1.96 -13.76
N ALA A 150 -1.75 1.33 -13.16
CA ALA A 150 -1.55 0.06 -12.47
C ALA A 150 -1.10 -1.07 -13.43
N MET A 151 -1.71 -1.18 -14.62
CA MET A 151 -1.40 -2.26 -15.56
C MET A 151 -0.05 -2.07 -16.27
N GLU A 152 0.29 -0.86 -16.66
CA GLU A 152 1.49 -0.60 -17.47
C GLU A 152 2.73 -0.31 -16.61
N VAL A 153 2.57 0.25 -15.40
CA VAL A 153 3.67 0.64 -14.53
C VAL A 153 3.83 -0.35 -13.37
N LEU A 154 2.81 -0.55 -12.56
CA LEU A 154 2.87 -1.48 -11.43
C LEU A 154 2.65 -2.95 -11.83
N LYS A 155 2.20 -3.22 -13.06
CA LYS A 155 2.10 -4.53 -13.71
C LYS A 155 1.05 -5.47 -13.11
N TYR A 156 0.03 -4.92 -12.45
CA TYR A 156 -1.12 -5.69 -11.98
C TYR A 156 -2.44 -5.12 -12.49
N LYS A 157 -3.47 -5.95 -12.43
CA LYS A 157 -4.87 -5.57 -12.61
C LYS A 157 -5.67 -6.02 -11.38
N TRP A 158 -6.68 -5.24 -11.05
CA TRP A 158 -7.61 -5.59 -9.98
C TRP A 158 -8.54 -6.73 -10.38
N ARG A 159 -8.78 -7.64 -9.46
CA ARG A 159 -9.71 -8.74 -9.63
C ARG A 159 -11.01 -8.51 -8.86
N VAL A 160 -10.90 -8.24 -7.56
CA VAL A 160 -12.02 -8.01 -6.66
C VAL A 160 -11.50 -7.41 -5.35
N GLY A 161 -12.27 -6.50 -4.75
CA GLY A 161 -12.11 -6.08 -3.36
C GLY A 161 -12.76 -7.08 -2.39
N GLN A 162 -12.50 -6.90 -1.10
CA GLN A 162 -12.95 -7.85 -0.05
C GLN A 162 -12.58 -9.30 -0.38
N ALA A 163 -11.37 -9.48 -0.85
CA ALA A 163 -10.92 -10.74 -1.43
C ALA A 163 -10.79 -11.88 -0.42
N ALA A 164 -10.62 -11.56 0.86
CA ALA A 164 -10.39 -12.56 1.91
C ALA A 164 -10.81 -12.04 3.29
N THR A 165 -11.18 -12.95 4.18
CA THR A 165 -11.63 -12.67 5.54
C THR A 165 -10.84 -13.41 6.61
N MET A 166 -10.03 -14.41 6.24
CA MET A 166 -9.32 -15.26 7.22
C MET A 166 -7.95 -14.73 7.64
N GLY A 167 -7.46 -13.64 7.05
CA GLY A 167 -6.17 -13.05 7.39
C GLY A 167 -4.97 -13.96 7.12
N LYS A 168 -5.07 -14.86 6.13
CA LYS A 168 -4.03 -15.84 5.83
C LYS A 168 -3.66 -15.83 4.36
N VAL A 169 -2.37 -15.71 4.09
CA VAL A 169 -1.79 -15.78 2.75
C VAL A 169 -0.65 -16.78 2.70
N LYS A 170 -0.41 -17.35 1.55
CA LYS A 170 0.70 -18.27 1.28
C LYS A 170 1.48 -17.83 0.06
N SER A 171 2.78 -18.00 0.10
CA SER A 171 3.61 -17.87 -1.09
C SER A 171 3.28 -18.97 -2.10
N VAL A 172 3.49 -18.69 -3.36
CA VAL A 172 3.33 -19.68 -4.44
C VAL A 172 4.59 -19.73 -5.29
N ALA A 173 4.80 -20.87 -5.93
CA ALA A 173 5.91 -21.03 -6.85
C ALA A 173 5.85 -19.97 -7.95
N SER A 174 6.93 -19.26 -8.13
CA SER A 174 7.11 -18.21 -9.12
C SER A 174 8.56 -18.22 -9.60
N PRO A 175 8.91 -17.48 -10.66
CA PRO A 175 10.30 -17.28 -11.06
C PRO A 175 11.17 -16.56 -10.00
N PHE A 176 10.57 -16.08 -8.92
CA PHE A 176 11.20 -15.31 -7.85
C PHE A 176 11.39 -16.17 -6.59
N PRO A 177 12.53 -16.86 -6.44
CA PRO A 177 12.69 -17.95 -5.47
C PRO A 177 12.82 -17.52 -4.02
N ALA A 178 13.05 -16.25 -3.75
CA ALA A 178 13.31 -15.76 -2.39
C ALA A 178 12.08 -15.82 -1.47
N LEU A 179 10.86 -15.84 -2.03
CA LEU A 179 9.63 -15.83 -1.26
C LEU A 179 9.18 -17.26 -0.94
N SER A 180 9.04 -17.58 0.34
CA SER A 180 8.54 -18.87 0.81
C SER A 180 7.77 -18.73 2.12
N GLY A 181 6.78 -19.59 2.36
CA GLY A 181 6.07 -19.70 3.62
C GLY A 181 4.62 -19.21 3.58
N ASN A 182 4.05 -19.19 4.78
CA ASN A 182 2.72 -18.69 5.07
C ASN A 182 2.86 -17.44 5.93
N TYR A 183 1.93 -16.51 5.75
CA TYR A 183 1.90 -15.25 6.48
C TYR A 183 0.49 -15.03 7.01
N THR A 184 0.41 -14.38 8.16
CA THR A 184 -0.86 -14.04 8.79
C THR A 184 -0.95 -12.53 9.01
N TYR A 185 -2.09 -11.92 8.73
CA TYR A 185 -2.33 -10.51 9.00
C TYR A 185 -3.55 -10.31 9.89
N HIS A 186 -3.64 -9.14 10.52
CA HIS A 186 -4.73 -8.81 11.43
C HIS A 186 -6.05 -8.61 10.67
N ASN A 187 -6.97 -9.54 10.85
CA ASN A 187 -8.33 -9.53 10.29
C ASN A 187 -9.42 -9.45 11.37
N GLU A 188 -9.01 -9.35 12.62
CA GLU A 188 -9.88 -9.23 13.80
C GLU A 188 -9.33 -8.14 14.72
N LEU A 189 -10.19 -7.59 15.58
CA LEU A 189 -9.78 -6.58 16.57
C LEU A 189 -8.65 -7.12 17.46
N ASN A 190 -7.64 -6.32 17.62
CA ASN A 190 -6.42 -6.63 18.38
C ASN A 190 -5.83 -5.35 18.98
N ALA A 191 -4.77 -5.48 19.79
CA ALA A 191 -4.11 -4.36 20.45
C ALA A 191 -2.94 -3.77 19.63
N ASP A 192 -2.50 -4.44 18.58
CA ASP A 192 -1.22 -4.16 17.93
C ASP A 192 -1.35 -3.33 16.66
N SER A 193 -2.45 -3.51 15.91
CA SER A 193 -2.65 -2.87 14.62
C SER A 193 -4.13 -2.72 14.29
N TYR A 194 -4.42 -2.08 13.18
CA TYR A 194 -5.77 -2.00 12.64
C TYR A 194 -6.19 -3.32 11.97
N VAL A 195 -7.49 -3.49 11.81
CA VAL A 195 -8.09 -4.65 11.12
C VAL A 195 -8.03 -4.47 9.61
N VAL A 196 -7.67 -5.51 8.88
CA VAL A 196 -7.76 -5.57 7.41
C VAL A 196 -8.97 -6.42 7.03
N GLU A 197 -10.11 -5.80 6.93
CA GLU A 197 -11.40 -6.43 6.63
C GLU A 197 -11.66 -6.57 5.13
N SER A 198 -10.96 -5.80 4.30
CA SER A 198 -11.28 -5.66 2.88
C SER A 198 -10.03 -5.60 1.98
N PRO A 199 -9.18 -6.64 1.99
CA PRO A 199 -8.01 -6.68 1.14
C PRO A 199 -8.40 -6.88 -0.33
N ASP A 200 -7.53 -6.43 -1.24
CA ASP A 200 -7.70 -6.59 -2.68
C ASP A 200 -7.12 -7.91 -3.21
N ALA A 201 -7.80 -8.54 -4.15
CA ALA A 201 -7.17 -9.50 -5.04
C ALA A 201 -6.69 -8.79 -6.30
N ILE A 202 -5.42 -9.02 -6.64
CA ILE A 202 -4.76 -8.45 -7.81
C ILE A 202 -4.14 -9.57 -8.66
N GLU A 203 -4.15 -9.42 -9.96
CA GLU A 203 -3.62 -10.42 -10.90
C GLU A 203 -2.55 -9.81 -11.78
N PRO A 204 -1.60 -10.60 -12.31
CA PRO A 204 -0.63 -10.12 -13.29
C PRO A 204 -1.31 -9.46 -14.49
N ALA A 205 -0.82 -8.28 -14.88
CA ALA A 205 -1.31 -7.56 -16.06
C ALA A 205 -0.51 -7.87 -17.34
N THR A 206 0.69 -8.44 -17.19
CA THR A 206 1.59 -8.77 -18.31
C THR A 206 2.14 -10.19 -18.13
N LYS A 207 2.69 -10.76 -19.20
CA LYS A 207 3.28 -12.11 -19.20
C LYS A 207 4.54 -12.22 -18.30
N ASP A 208 5.20 -11.11 -18.05
CA ASP A 208 6.44 -11.03 -17.25
C ASP A 208 6.15 -10.68 -15.79
N ALA A 209 4.88 -10.50 -15.44
CA ALA A 209 4.41 -10.37 -14.07
C ALA A 209 3.85 -11.69 -13.56
N HIS A 210 4.05 -12.01 -12.31
CA HIS A 210 3.66 -13.29 -11.73
C HIS A 210 2.96 -13.12 -10.39
N THR A 211 1.94 -13.95 -10.13
CA THR A 211 1.39 -14.10 -8.79
C THR A 211 2.48 -14.69 -7.89
N VAL A 212 2.74 -14.05 -6.74
CA VAL A 212 3.74 -14.49 -5.76
C VAL A 212 3.12 -14.93 -4.44
N MET A 213 1.90 -14.48 -4.17
CA MET A 213 1.12 -14.85 -2.99
C MET A 213 -0.34 -15.08 -3.34
N ARG A 214 -1.00 -15.96 -2.57
CA ARG A 214 -2.44 -16.21 -2.66
C ARG A 214 -3.10 -16.21 -1.29
N TYR A 215 -4.33 -15.75 -1.23
CA TYR A 215 -5.19 -15.91 -0.07
C TYR A 215 -5.49 -17.41 0.13
N SER A 216 -5.29 -17.89 1.36
CA SER A 216 -5.36 -19.33 1.65
C SER A 216 -6.75 -19.92 1.53
N GLU A 217 -7.79 -19.10 1.77
CA GLU A 217 -9.19 -19.56 1.82
C GLU A 217 -9.81 -19.79 0.44
N ASN A 218 -9.39 -19.05 -0.58
CA ASN A 218 -10.06 -19.06 -1.89
C ASN A 218 -9.09 -19.09 -3.08
N ASN A 219 -7.80 -19.08 -2.79
CA ASN A 219 -6.72 -19.12 -3.78
C ASN A 219 -6.67 -17.91 -4.74
N LEU A 220 -7.37 -16.81 -4.43
CA LEU A 220 -7.22 -15.54 -5.16
C LEU A 220 -5.81 -14.98 -4.98
N SER A 221 -5.31 -14.29 -5.98
CA SER A 221 -3.96 -13.69 -5.92
C SER A 221 -3.93 -12.52 -4.94
N ALA A 222 -3.06 -12.60 -3.95
CA ALA A 222 -2.85 -11.62 -2.90
C ALA A 222 -1.63 -10.73 -3.15
N GLY A 223 -0.79 -11.08 -4.14
CA GLY A 223 0.39 -10.31 -4.48
C GLY A 223 0.93 -10.65 -5.86
N VAL A 224 1.46 -9.64 -6.53
CA VAL A 224 2.03 -9.71 -7.87
C VAL A 224 3.42 -9.10 -7.85
N ALA A 225 4.38 -9.76 -8.49
CA ALA A 225 5.70 -9.22 -8.75
C ALA A 225 6.02 -9.21 -10.24
N TYR A 226 6.82 -8.25 -10.64
CA TYR A 226 7.30 -8.07 -12.02
C TYR A 226 8.81 -7.84 -12.03
N GLN A 227 9.48 -8.41 -13.01
CA GLN A 227 10.89 -8.18 -13.30
C GLN A 227 11.09 -7.89 -14.79
N GLY A 228 11.68 -6.76 -15.07
CA GLY A 228 12.04 -6.28 -16.41
C GLY A 228 13.07 -5.17 -16.29
N ASP A 229 12.88 -4.05 -16.99
CA ASP A 229 13.74 -2.88 -16.88
C ASP A 229 13.76 -2.25 -15.48
N TYR A 230 12.76 -2.55 -14.70
CA TYR A 230 12.61 -2.26 -13.26
C TYR A 230 11.87 -3.42 -12.60
N LYS A 231 11.74 -3.38 -11.28
CA LYS A 231 10.98 -4.40 -10.55
C LYS A 231 9.86 -3.79 -9.72
N THR A 232 8.73 -4.47 -9.69
CA THR A 232 7.64 -4.16 -8.77
C THR A 232 7.30 -5.37 -7.92
N PHE A 233 6.93 -5.13 -6.66
CA PHE A 233 6.35 -6.11 -5.79
C PHE A 233 5.13 -5.48 -5.12
N VAL A 234 3.93 -5.94 -5.43
CA VAL A 234 2.69 -5.33 -4.97
C VAL A 234 1.88 -6.34 -4.18
N LEU A 235 1.44 -5.95 -2.98
CA LEU A 235 0.54 -6.71 -2.13
C LEU A 235 -0.85 -6.07 -2.12
N GLY A 236 -1.89 -6.87 -2.19
CA GLY A 236 -3.29 -6.46 -2.03
C GLY A 236 -3.73 -6.36 -0.57
N PHE A 237 -2.79 -6.41 0.37
CA PHE A 237 -2.99 -6.21 1.81
C PHE A 237 -1.80 -5.44 2.39
N PRO A 238 -1.98 -4.71 3.51
CA PRO A 238 -0.92 -3.96 4.14
C PRO A 238 0.14 -4.84 4.79
N PHE A 239 1.42 -4.57 4.51
CA PHE A 239 2.56 -5.29 5.09
C PHE A 239 2.61 -5.14 6.62
N GLU A 240 2.38 -3.95 7.14
CA GLU A 240 2.42 -3.64 8.57
C GLU A 240 1.36 -4.38 9.38
N SER A 241 0.32 -4.88 8.72
CA SER A 241 -0.71 -5.70 9.34
C SER A 241 -0.31 -7.16 9.58
N ILE A 242 0.83 -7.60 9.06
CA ILE A 242 1.36 -8.94 9.31
C ILE A 242 1.64 -9.10 10.80
N ARG A 243 1.20 -10.22 11.39
CA ARG A 243 1.09 -10.37 12.84
C ARG A 243 2.42 -10.46 13.57
N THR A 244 3.42 -11.12 12.99
CA THR A 244 4.68 -11.39 13.68
C THR A 244 5.86 -10.69 13.03
N ASP A 245 6.82 -10.27 13.85
CA ASP A 245 8.07 -9.67 13.38
C ASP A 245 8.82 -10.62 12.45
N SER A 246 8.86 -11.91 12.80
CA SER A 246 9.54 -12.91 11.98
C SER A 246 8.95 -13.07 10.58
N GLU A 247 7.61 -13.00 10.45
CA GLU A 247 6.95 -13.00 9.14
C GLU A 247 7.25 -11.73 8.36
N ARG A 248 7.22 -10.56 9.02
CA ARG A 248 7.59 -9.27 8.40
C ARG A 248 9.05 -9.25 7.94
N GLU A 249 9.97 -9.69 8.80
CA GLU A 249 11.39 -9.80 8.47
C GLU A 249 11.63 -10.73 7.28
N ALA A 250 11.01 -11.90 7.28
CA ALA A 250 11.13 -12.87 6.19
C ALA A 250 10.61 -12.31 4.86
N LEU A 251 9.44 -11.65 4.87
CA LEU A 251 8.86 -11.07 3.66
C LEU A 251 9.70 -9.90 3.15
N MET A 252 10.08 -8.96 4.01
CA MET A 252 10.90 -7.82 3.61
C MET A 252 12.25 -8.25 3.05
N ASN A 253 12.91 -9.23 3.69
CA ASN A 253 14.15 -9.80 3.19
C ASN A 253 13.97 -10.45 1.80
N ALA A 254 12.87 -11.16 1.57
CA ALA A 254 12.56 -11.74 0.27
C ALA A 254 12.35 -10.68 -0.81
N VAL A 255 11.62 -9.60 -0.49
CA VAL A 255 11.39 -8.47 -1.41
C VAL A 255 12.72 -7.78 -1.76
N LEU A 256 13.54 -7.47 -0.76
CA LEU A 256 14.83 -6.80 -1.00
C LEU A 256 15.84 -7.70 -1.72
N THR A 257 15.83 -9.00 -1.45
CA THR A 257 16.61 -9.98 -2.22
C THR A 257 16.18 -10.03 -3.68
N PHE A 258 14.87 -10.08 -3.92
CA PHE A 258 14.32 -10.01 -5.28
C PHE A 258 14.74 -8.73 -6.01
N PHE A 259 14.72 -7.58 -5.34
CA PHE A 259 15.18 -6.32 -5.94
C PHE A 259 16.68 -6.30 -6.23
N ASN A 260 17.47 -6.98 -5.41
CA ASN A 260 18.93 -7.02 -5.55
C ASN A 260 19.43 -8.07 -6.57
N ASP A 261 18.58 -9.04 -6.94
CA ASP A 261 18.93 -10.07 -7.92
C ASP A 261 19.04 -9.46 -9.33
N ASN A 262 20.21 -9.50 -9.91
CA ASN A 262 20.52 -8.89 -11.21
C ASN A 262 20.36 -9.89 -12.39
N LYS A 263 19.47 -10.88 -12.27
CA LYS A 263 19.22 -11.83 -13.35
C LYS A 263 18.15 -11.32 -14.32
#